data_a302fac273e483f2f34e21b6cd77e2b8
#
_entry.id   a302fac273e483f2f34e21b6cd77e2b8
#
_cell.length_a   1.000
_cell.length_b   1.000
_cell.length_c   1.000
_cell.angle_alpha   90.00
_cell.angle_beta   90.00
_cell.angle_gamma   90.00
#
_symmetry.space_group_name_H-M   'P 1'
#
loop_
_entity.id
_entity.type
_entity.pdbx_description
1 polymer ?
#
loop_
_entity_poly.entity_id
_entity_poly.type
_entity_poly.pdbx_seq_one_letter_code
_entity_poly.pdbx_strand_id
1 'polypeptide(L)'
;ASASEASDTVKIASFNINGVKARLPRLLEWLEETRPSVACLQEIKSQDETFPAAEFEKIGYQAIWHGQKGFNGVAILVDGEKPVEAGRGLPGDPEDVQARYIEADVNGIRIVNLYLPNGNPQPGPKFDYKLSWMRRLHERMRELLACEIPTVVVGDFNVIPTDADTWSVRAMA
;
A
#
# COMPACT_ATOMS: atom_id res chain seq x y z
N ALA A 1 -18.80 -25.88 28.69
CA ALA A 1 -18.91 -25.13 27.44
C ALA A 1 -17.61 -24.31 27.31
N SER A 2 -16.65 -24.80 26.52
CA SER A 2 -15.43 -24.06 26.22
C SER A 2 -15.76 -23.02 25.15
N ALA A 3 -15.69 -21.75 25.52
CA ALA A 3 -15.62 -20.70 24.52
C ALA A 3 -14.32 -20.93 23.73
N SER A 4 -14.42 -21.20 22.44
CA SER A 4 -13.27 -21.16 21.55
C SER A 4 -12.80 -19.72 21.54
N GLU A 5 -11.61 -19.45 22.08
CA GLU A 5 -10.89 -18.21 21.81
C GLU A 5 -10.71 -18.16 20.29
N ALA A 6 -11.54 -17.35 19.64
CA ALA A 6 -11.29 -16.98 18.26
C ALA A 6 -9.93 -16.27 18.28
N SER A 7 -8.95 -16.87 17.64
CA SER A 7 -7.63 -16.25 17.46
C SER A 7 -7.82 -14.93 16.75
N ASP A 8 -7.59 -13.81 17.46
CA ASP A 8 -7.59 -12.45 16.91
C ASP A 8 -6.40 -12.24 15.93
N THR A 9 -6.26 -13.16 14.99
CA THR A 9 -5.18 -13.09 14.00
C THR A 9 -5.58 -12.14 12.89
N VAL A 10 -4.95 -10.97 12.84
CA VAL A 10 -5.10 -10.01 11.75
C VAL A 10 -4.26 -10.48 10.56
N LYS A 11 -4.92 -10.88 9.48
CA LYS A 11 -4.27 -11.25 8.22
C LYS A 11 -4.13 -10.01 7.34
N ILE A 12 -2.90 -9.60 7.07
CA ILE A 12 -2.59 -8.46 6.20
C ILE A 12 -1.95 -8.98 4.91
N ALA A 13 -2.50 -8.58 3.77
CA ALA A 13 -1.97 -8.87 2.45
C ALA A 13 -1.46 -7.58 1.80
N SER A 14 -0.40 -7.68 1.01
CA SER A 14 0.15 -6.55 0.23
C SER A 14 0.64 -7.04 -1.11
N PHE A 15 0.26 -6.37 -2.19
CA PHE A 15 0.76 -6.66 -3.54
C PHE A 15 0.51 -5.52 -4.52
N ASN A 16 1.38 -5.42 -5.52
CA ASN A 16 1.23 -4.51 -6.64
C ASN A 16 0.18 -5.06 -7.62
N ILE A 17 -0.97 -4.38 -7.75
CA ILE A 17 -2.09 -4.82 -8.60
C ILE A 17 -1.90 -4.43 -10.07
N ASN A 18 -1.00 -3.49 -10.37
CA ASN A 18 -0.74 -3.01 -11.72
C ASN A 18 -2.03 -2.68 -12.51
N GLY A 19 -2.87 -1.84 -11.92
CA GLY A 19 -4.14 -1.39 -12.48
C GLY A 19 -5.36 -2.15 -11.93
N VAL A 20 -6.02 -1.54 -10.94
CA VAL A 20 -7.13 -2.15 -10.20
C VAL A 20 -8.32 -2.50 -11.11
N LYS A 21 -8.67 -1.64 -12.05
CA LYS A 21 -9.83 -1.85 -12.93
C LYS A 21 -9.67 -3.06 -13.85
N ALA A 22 -8.47 -3.22 -14.41
CA ALA A 22 -8.19 -4.33 -15.32
C ALA A 22 -8.19 -5.70 -14.61
N ARG A 23 -7.96 -5.72 -13.32
CA ARG A 23 -7.83 -6.93 -12.50
C ARG A 23 -8.94 -7.10 -11.48
N LEU A 24 -9.94 -6.22 -11.53
CA LEU A 24 -11.01 -6.17 -10.54
C LEU A 24 -11.74 -7.52 -10.35
N PRO A 25 -12.15 -8.25 -11.37
CA PRO A 25 -12.85 -9.53 -11.17
C PRO A 25 -12.01 -10.55 -10.40
N ARG A 26 -10.74 -10.67 -10.75
CA ARG A 26 -9.80 -11.59 -10.06
C ARG A 26 -9.50 -11.15 -8.63
N LEU A 27 -9.41 -9.85 -8.41
CA LEU A 27 -9.18 -9.30 -7.08
C LEU A 27 -10.36 -9.55 -6.17
N LEU A 28 -11.60 -9.33 -6.65
CA LEU A 28 -12.82 -9.61 -5.89
C LEU A 28 -12.92 -11.09 -5.52
N GLU A 29 -12.74 -11.99 -6.50
CA GLU A 29 -12.72 -13.44 -6.29
C GLU A 29 -11.70 -13.83 -5.20
N TRP A 30 -10.47 -13.33 -5.30
CA TRP A 30 -9.42 -13.61 -4.34
C TRP A 30 -9.74 -13.07 -2.93
N LEU A 31 -10.34 -11.88 -2.83
CA LEU A 31 -10.75 -11.31 -1.55
C LEU A 31 -11.86 -12.15 -0.88
N GLU A 32 -12.81 -12.65 -1.66
CA GLU A 32 -13.88 -13.52 -1.15
C GLU A 32 -13.34 -14.88 -0.69
N GLU A 33 -12.40 -15.46 -1.42
CA GLU A 33 -11.79 -16.76 -1.09
C GLU A 33 -10.88 -16.72 0.13
N THR A 34 -10.03 -15.68 0.23
CA THR A 34 -8.96 -15.64 1.23
C THR A 34 -9.29 -14.81 2.46
N ARG A 35 -10.24 -13.88 2.35
CA ARG A 35 -10.73 -12.99 3.41
C ARG A 35 -9.61 -12.41 4.27
N PRO A 36 -8.61 -11.70 3.72
CA PRO A 36 -7.66 -10.98 4.54
C PRO A 36 -8.37 -9.86 5.32
N SER A 37 -7.97 -9.64 6.57
CA SER A 37 -8.49 -8.53 7.38
C SER A 37 -8.17 -7.18 6.74
N VAL A 38 -6.99 -7.07 6.14
CA VAL A 38 -6.51 -5.88 5.43
C VAL A 38 -5.82 -6.30 4.14
N ALA A 39 -6.14 -5.64 3.02
CA ALA A 39 -5.42 -5.79 1.75
C ALA A 39 -4.89 -4.43 1.29
N CYS A 40 -3.58 -4.33 1.11
CA CYS A 40 -2.86 -3.14 0.67
C CYS A 40 -2.45 -3.28 -0.78
N LEU A 41 -2.90 -2.37 -1.64
CA LEU A 41 -2.65 -2.40 -3.08
C LEU A 41 -1.72 -1.27 -3.49
N GLN A 42 -0.78 -1.56 -4.40
CA GLN A 42 0.07 -0.58 -5.05
C GLN A 42 -0.21 -0.57 -6.56
N GLU A 43 0.14 0.51 -7.22
CA GLU A 43 -0.16 0.76 -8.64
C GLU A 43 -1.64 0.56 -9.01
N ILE A 44 -2.55 1.16 -8.25
CA ILE A 44 -3.98 1.08 -8.59
C ILE A 44 -4.32 1.73 -9.92
N LYS A 45 -3.49 2.69 -10.40
CA LYS A 45 -3.62 3.39 -11.70
C LYS A 45 -5.03 3.93 -11.94
N SER A 46 -5.64 4.46 -10.89
CA SER A 46 -6.99 5.03 -10.88
C SER A 46 -6.96 6.38 -10.19
N GLN A 47 -7.68 7.35 -10.75
CA GLN A 47 -7.96 8.60 -10.06
C GLN A 47 -8.92 8.34 -8.88
N ASP A 48 -8.95 9.24 -7.91
CA ASP A 48 -9.80 9.09 -6.73
C ASP A 48 -11.28 8.95 -7.11
N GLU A 49 -11.76 9.72 -8.08
CA GLU A 49 -13.16 9.72 -8.52
C GLU A 49 -13.56 8.45 -9.28
N THR A 50 -12.60 7.70 -9.78
CA THR A 50 -12.85 6.51 -10.61
C THR A 50 -12.42 5.20 -9.98
N PHE A 51 -11.98 5.23 -8.73
CA PHE A 51 -11.66 4.03 -7.96
C PHE A 51 -12.95 3.20 -7.72
N PRO A 52 -12.93 1.89 -7.93
CA PRO A 52 -14.14 1.05 -7.89
C PRO A 52 -14.55 0.68 -6.44
N ALA A 53 -14.69 1.64 -5.54
CA ALA A 53 -15.00 1.43 -4.14
C ALA A 53 -16.30 0.62 -3.94
N ALA A 54 -17.34 0.94 -4.72
CA ALA A 54 -18.63 0.27 -4.63
C ALA A 54 -18.56 -1.24 -4.91
N GLU A 55 -17.61 -1.70 -5.73
CA GLU A 55 -17.46 -3.13 -6.00
C GLU A 55 -16.86 -3.88 -4.79
N PHE A 56 -15.96 -3.23 -4.05
CA PHE A 56 -15.43 -3.78 -2.80
C PHE A 56 -16.48 -3.79 -1.70
N GLU A 57 -17.29 -2.74 -1.60
CA GLU A 57 -18.39 -2.67 -0.63
C GLU A 57 -19.42 -3.80 -0.80
N LYS A 58 -19.71 -4.21 -2.03
CA LYS A 58 -20.63 -5.33 -2.33
C LYS A 58 -20.19 -6.65 -1.69
N ILE A 59 -18.89 -6.84 -1.52
CA ILE A 59 -18.30 -8.04 -0.90
C ILE A 59 -17.87 -7.83 0.55
N GLY A 60 -18.26 -6.67 1.16
CA GLY A 60 -18.02 -6.36 2.57
C GLY A 60 -16.71 -5.68 2.89
N TYR A 61 -15.93 -5.24 1.89
CA TYR A 61 -14.71 -4.47 2.11
C TYR A 61 -14.96 -2.97 2.04
N GLN A 62 -14.38 -2.25 2.99
CA GLN A 62 -14.34 -0.79 2.98
C GLN A 62 -12.94 -0.32 2.59
N ALA A 63 -12.83 0.79 1.86
CA ALA A 63 -11.56 1.23 1.31
C ALA A 63 -11.25 2.70 1.61
N ILE A 64 -9.97 3.00 1.76
CA ILE A 64 -9.39 4.32 1.51
C ILE A 64 -8.32 4.19 0.43
N TRP A 65 -8.13 5.23 -0.35
CA TRP A 65 -7.16 5.22 -1.45
C TRP A 65 -6.64 6.61 -1.73
N HIS A 66 -5.47 6.67 -2.33
CA HIS A 66 -4.85 7.87 -2.87
C HIS A 66 -4.42 7.57 -4.29
N GLY A 67 -5.09 8.15 -5.26
CA GLY A 67 -4.94 7.85 -6.68
C GLY A 67 -4.45 9.02 -7.51
N GLN A 68 -4.03 8.70 -8.71
CA GLN A 68 -3.73 9.66 -9.77
C GLN A 68 -3.95 9.04 -11.13
N LYS A 69 -4.05 9.87 -12.18
CA LYS A 69 -4.31 9.41 -13.53
C LYS A 69 -3.15 8.60 -14.11
N GLY A 70 -3.40 7.36 -14.50
CA GLY A 70 -2.53 6.53 -15.34
C GLY A 70 -1.35 5.86 -14.64
N PHE A 71 -0.87 6.38 -13.51
CA PHE A 71 0.31 5.89 -12.81
C PHE A 71 0.06 5.79 -11.31
N ASN A 72 0.96 5.10 -10.59
CA ASN A 72 0.98 5.08 -9.13
C ASN A 72 -0.37 4.71 -8.50
N GLY A 73 -0.62 5.24 -7.31
CA GLY A 73 -1.83 5.02 -6.55
C GLY A 73 -1.71 3.86 -5.58
N VAL A 74 -2.21 4.09 -4.37
CA VAL A 74 -2.20 3.13 -3.28
C VAL A 74 -3.60 3.04 -2.66
N ALA A 75 -3.98 1.86 -2.18
CA ALA A 75 -5.26 1.65 -1.52
C ALA A 75 -5.11 0.70 -0.33
N ILE A 76 -5.92 0.92 0.70
CA ILE A 76 -6.07 0.02 1.84
C ILE A 76 -7.54 -0.43 1.88
N LEU A 77 -7.77 -1.72 1.76
CA LEU A 77 -9.07 -2.38 1.86
C LEU A 77 -9.15 -3.07 3.21
N VAL A 78 -10.26 -2.91 3.93
CA VAL A 78 -10.48 -3.53 5.25
C VAL A 78 -11.79 -4.30 5.23
N ASP A 79 -11.75 -5.53 5.73
CA ASP A 79 -12.93 -6.39 5.85
C ASP A 79 -13.84 -5.89 6.97
N GLY A 80 -15.09 -5.59 6.63
CA GLY A 80 -16.17 -5.26 7.56
C GLY A 80 -16.23 -3.82 8.03
N GLU A 81 -15.12 -3.15 8.26
CA GLU A 81 -15.12 -1.78 8.81
C GLU A 81 -14.40 -0.77 7.91
N LYS A 82 -14.78 0.50 8.04
CA LYS A 82 -14.13 1.57 7.29
C LYS A 82 -12.83 1.96 7.99
N PRO A 83 -11.68 1.87 7.29
CA PRO A 83 -10.42 2.36 7.83
C PRO A 83 -10.47 3.87 8.08
N VAL A 84 -9.84 4.32 9.15
CA VAL A 84 -9.69 5.74 9.45
C VAL A 84 -8.42 6.24 8.78
N GLU A 85 -8.56 7.16 7.82
CA GLU A 85 -7.40 7.76 7.16
C GLU A 85 -6.58 8.56 8.18
N ALA A 86 -5.31 8.22 8.32
CA ALA A 86 -4.38 8.84 9.26
C ALA A 86 -3.32 9.70 8.56
N GLY A 87 -3.09 9.46 7.28
CA GLY A 87 -2.18 10.25 6.46
C GLY A 87 -2.31 9.92 4.98
N ARG A 88 -2.17 10.94 4.13
CA ARG A 88 -2.25 10.87 2.68
C ARG A 88 -1.07 11.60 2.06
N GLY A 89 -0.28 10.87 1.26
CA GLY A 89 1.01 11.35 0.78
C GLY A 89 2.12 11.27 1.84
N LEU A 90 3.35 11.11 1.40
CA LEU A 90 4.50 11.05 2.29
C LEU A 90 4.87 12.47 2.74
N PRO A 91 4.94 12.76 4.06
CA PRO A 91 5.35 14.07 4.57
C PRO A 91 6.75 14.49 4.13
N GLY A 92 7.05 15.79 4.29
CA GLY A 92 8.38 16.36 4.11
C GLY A 92 8.65 17.02 2.76
N ASP A 93 7.69 16.98 1.82
CA ASP A 93 7.73 17.72 0.57
C ASP A 93 6.30 18.01 0.09
N PRO A 94 5.79 19.23 0.30
CA PRO A 94 4.43 19.60 -0.11
C PRO A 94 4.24 19.70 -1.63
N GLU A 95 5.32 19.79 -2.40
CA GLU A 95 5.27 19.83 -3.87
C GLU A 95 5.20 18.42 -4.48
N ASP A 96 5.45 17.39 -3.69
CA ASP A 96 5.33 15.99 -4.14
C ASP A 96 3.87 15.55 -4.15
N VAL A 97 3.26 15.60 -5.31
CA VAL A 97 1.86 15.23 -5.55
C VAL A 97 1.67 13.77 -5.98
N GLN A 98 2.74 12.98 -5.99
CA GLN A 98 2.64 11.58 -6.42
C GLN A 98 1.91 10.71 -5.40
N ALA A 99 0.93 9.96 -5.88
CA ALA A 99 0.09 9.08 -5.07
C ALA A 99 0.83 7.75 -4.76
N ARG A 100 1.73 7.78 -3.76
CA ARG A 100 2.61 6.66 -3.41
C ARG A 100 2.55 6.23 -1.96
N TYR A 101 1.71 6.89 -1.14
CA TYR A 101 1.75 6.68 0.31
C TYR A 101 0.39 6.98 0.93
N ILE A 102 -0.08 6.09 1.80
CA ILE A 102 -1.30 6.28 2.59
C ILE A 102 -1.18 5.56 3.94
N GLU A 103 -1.72 6.16 4.99
CA GLU A 103 -1.81 5.58 6.33
C GLU A 103 -3.26 5.44 6.75
N ALA A 104 -3.56 4.33 7.41
CA ALA A 104 -4.86 4.08 8.03
C ALA A 104 -4.72 3.55 9.45
N ASP A 105 -5.67 3.88 10.31
CA ASP A 105 -5.87 3.20 11.58
C ASP A 105 -6.98 2.16 11.43
N VAL A 106 -6.65 0.92 11.80
CA VAL A 106 -7.54 -0.23 11.75
C VAL A 106 -7.40 -0.99 13.06
N ASN A 107 -8.44 -1.03 13.88
CA ASN A 107 -8.45 -1.76 15.16
C ASN A 107 -7.23 -1.45 16.06
N GLY A 108 -6.82 -0.19 16.14
CA GLY A 108 -5.69 0.24 16.98
C GLY A 108 -4.30 -0.05 16.38
N ILE A 109 -4.25 -0.53 15.14
CA ILE A 109 -3.00 -0.76 14.40
C ILE A 109 -2.90 0.29 13.30
N ARG A 110 -1.77 1.00 13.21
CA ARG A 110 -1.43 1.86 12.09
C ARG A 110 -0.95 1.00 10.92
N ILE A 111 -1.67 1.05 9.80
CA ILE A 111 -1.28 0.41 8.55
C ILE A 111 -0.69 1.48 7.63
N VAL A 112 0.53 1.28 7.20
CA VAL A 112 1.21 2.12 6.20
C VAL A 112 1.34 1.32 4.91
N ASN A 113 0.76 1.83 3.83
CA ASN A 113 0.90 1.25 2.49
C ASN A 113 1.66 2.22 1.58
N LEU A 114 2.74 1.74 0.99
CA LEU A 114 3.62 2.56 0.17
C LEU A 114 3.97 1.92 -1.18
N TYR A 115 4.27 2.78 -2.15
CA TYR A 115 4.81 2.43 -3.45
C TYR A 115 6.06 3.26 -3.72
N LEU A 116 7.22 2.71 -3.35
CA LEU A 116 8.50 3.39 -3.43
C LEU A 116 8.87 3.65 -4.90
N PRO A 117 9.41 4.83 -5.26
CA PRO A 117 9.82 5.10 -6.64
C PRO A 117 10.79 4.07 -7.19
N ASN A 118 10.62 3.70 -8.45
CA ASN A 118 11.52 2.76 -9.13
C ASN A 118 12.95 3.31 -9.21
N GLY A 119 13.10 4.61 -9.58
CA GLY A 119 14.40 5.29 -9.63
C GLY A 119 15.20 5.06 -10.90
N ASN A 120 14.70 4.32 -11.87
CA ASN A 120 15.42 4.05 -13.13
C ASN A 120 15.07 5.06 -14.23
N PRO A 121 16.01 5.39 -15.14
CA PRO A 121 17.41 4.98 -15.13
C PRO A 121 18.25 5.71 -14.07
N GLN A 122 19.33 5.08 -13.66
CA GLN A 122 20.32 5.66 -12.74
C GLN A 122 21.69 5.77 -13.44
N PRO A 123 22.47 6.86 -13.18
CA PRO A 123 22.08 8.04 -12.40
C PRO A 123 21.05 8.90 -13.15
N GLY A 124 20.32 9.75 -12.42
CA GLY A 124 19.39 10.70 -13.03
C GLY A 124 18.30 11.21 -12.10
N PRO A 125 17.43 12.11 -12.59
CA PRO A 125 16.43 12.78 -11.76
C PRO A 125 15.46 11.81 -11.06
N LYS A 126 15.13 10.68 -11.67
CA LYS A 126 14.28 9.66 -11.08
C LYS A 126 14.95 8.94 -9.91
N PHE A 127 16.27 8.74 -10.00
CA PHE A 127 17.05 8.16 -8.93
C PHE A 127 17.20 9.14 -7.77
N ASP A 128 17.47 10.42 -8.06
CA ASP A 128 17.55 11.48 -7.06
C ASP A 128 16.22 11.63 -6.31
N TYR A 129 15.09 11.58 -7.03
CA TYR A 129 13.76 11.55 -6.43
C TYR A 129 13.57 10.34 -5.51
N LYS A 130 13.96 9.13 -5.95
CA LYS A 130 13.92 7.92 -5.11
C LYS A 130 14.70 8.09 -3.82
N LEU A 131 15.94 8.60 -3.89
CA LEU A 131 16.77 8.81 -2.70
C LEU A 131 16.18 9.86 -1.76
N SER A 132 15.63 10.95 -2.31
CA SER A 132 14.94 11.96 -1.51
C SER A 132 13.69 11.37 -0.82
N TRP A 133 12.91 10.60 -1.57
CA TRP A 133 11.71 9.94 -1.06
C TRP A 133 12.05 8.95 0.08
N MET A 134 13.13 8.16 -0.08
CA MET A 134 13.60 7.24 0.97
C MET A 134 14.04 7.98 2.24
N ARG A 135 14.69 9.15 2.13
CA ARG A 135 15.04 9.97 3.30
C ARG A 135 13.80 10.44 4.05
N ARG A 136 12.78 10.94 3.33
CA ARG A 136 11.49 11.33 3.94
C ARG A 136 10.79 10.15 4.59
N LEU A 137 10.79 8.98 3.94
CA LEU A 137 10.25 7.76 4.51
C LEU A 137 10.95 7.40 5.83
N HIS A 138 12.27 7.45 5.86
CA HIS A 138 13.04 7.18 7.08
C HIS A 138 12.63 8.12 8.23
N GLU A 139 12.50 9.41 7.97
CA GLU A 139 12.04 10.37 9.00
C GLU A 139 10.60 10.04 9.45
N ARG A 140 9.70 9.76 8.52
CA ARG A 140 8.33 9.37 8.87
C ARG A 140 8.28 8.10 9.73
N MET A 141 9.09 7.10 9.41
CA MET A 141 9.16 5.88 10.23
C MET A 141 9.66 6.15 11.65
N ARG A 142 10.60 7.07 11.81
CA ARG A 142 11.07 7.49 13.15
C ARG A 142 9.96 8.20 13.95
N GLU A 143 9.18 9.06 13.30
CA GLU A 143 8.01 9.71 13.94
C GLU A 143 6.99 8.66 14.40
N LEU A 144 6.63 7.72 13.53
CA LEU A 144 5.67 6.66 13.86
C LEU A 144 6.16 5.77 14.99
N LEU A 145 7.44 5.44 15.01
CA LEU A 145 8.06 4.67 16.10
C LEU A 145 7.96 5.41 17.43
N ALA A 146 8.16 6.75 17.43
CA ALA A 146 8.05 7.56 18.63
C ALA A 146 6.61 7.72 19.15
N CYS A 147 5.60 7.47 18.31
CA CYS A 147 4.20 7.49 18.74
C CYS A 147 3.76 6.25 19.54
N GLU A 148 4.59 5.20 19.59
CA GLU A 148 4.30 3.95 20.31
C GLU A 148 2.98 3.26 19.90
N ILE A 149 2.45 3.60 18.71
CA ILE A 149 1.29 2.93 18.11
C ILE A 149 1.77 1.68 17.37
N PRO A 150 1.17 0.50 17.59
CA PRO A 150 1.47 -0.67 16.78
C PRO A 150 1.37 -0.36 15.30
N THR A 151 2.45 -0.50 14.55
CA THR A 151 2.52 -0.05 13.16
C THR A 151 3.00 -1.18 12.27
N VAL A 152 2.30 -1.39 11.15
CA VAL A 152 2.67 -2.32 10.09
C VAL A 152 2.93 -1.53 8.83
N VAL A 153 4.13 -1.67 8.27
CA VAL A 153 4.54 -1.01 7.03
C VAL A 153 4.65 -2.07 5.94
N VAL A 154 3.85 -1.93 4.91
CA VAL A 154 3.81 -2.82 3.75
C VAL A 154 3.84 -2.03 2.45
N GLY A 155 4.13 -2.71 1.35
CA GLY A 155 4.10 -2.07 0.04
C GLY A 155 5.08 -2.67 -0.95
N ASP A 156 5.20 -2.00 -2.08
CA ASP A 156 6.22 -2.27 -3.09
C ASP A 156 7.40 -1.32 -2.86
N PHE A 157 8.49 -1.85 -2.34
CA PHE A 157 9.68 -1.08 -2.00
C PHE A 157 10.61 -0.81 -3.19
N ASN A 158 10.35 -1.41 -4.35
CA ASN A 158 11.18 -1.25 -5.55
C ASN A 158 12.69 -1.40 -5.30
N VAL A 159 13.06 -2.36 -4.45
CA VAL A 159 14.45 -2.73 -4.17
C VAL A 159 14.62 -4.23 -4.36
N ILE A 160 15.77 -4.62 -4.86
CA ILE A 160 16.20 -6.02 -5.01
C ILE A 160 17.33 -6.23 -4.01
N PRO A 161 17.06 -6.83 -2.83
CA PRO A 161 18.07 -6.99 -1.78
C PRO A 161 19.19 -7.92 -2.18
N THR A 162 18.88 -8.98 -2.95
CA THR A 162 19.85 -9.97 -3.39
C THR A 162 19.56 -10.45 -4.82
N ASP A 163 20.54 -11.05 -5.47
CA ASP A 163 20.39 -11.63 -6.80
C ASP A 163 19.28 -12.69 -6.87
N ALA A 164 18.97 -13.34 -5.76
CA ALA A 164 17.89 -14.32 -5.67
C ALA A 164 16.49 -13.70 -5.78
N ASP A 165 16.36 -12.40 -5.56
CA ASP A 165 15.09 -11.66 -5.62
C ASP A 165 14.76 -11.16 -7.04
N THR A 166 15.58 -11.51 -8.03
CA THR A 166 15.34 -11.14 -9.43
C THR A 166 15.30 -12.37 -10.34
N TRP A 167 14.46 -12.33 -11.37
CA TRP A 167 14.38 -13.38 -12.38
C TRP A 167 15.61 -13.42 -13.29
N SER A 168 16.35 -12.31 -13.41
CA SER A 168 17.56 -12.21 -14.23
C SER A 168 18.46 -11.08 -13.77
N VAL A 169 19.58 -11.42 -13.15
CA VAL A 169 20.62 -10.47 -12.73
C VAL A 169 21.13 -9.66 -13.94
N ARG A 170 21.35 -10.33 -15.09
CA ARG A 170 21.85 -9.69 -16.31
C ARG A 170 20.88 -8.64 -16.89
N ALA A 171 19.58 -8.80 -16.69
CA ALA A 171 18.59 -7.85 -17.19
C ALA A 171 18.41 -6.64 -16.27
N MET A 172 18.93 -6.72 -15.03
CA MET A 172 18.80 -5.69 -14.01
C MET A 172 20.10 -4.94 -13.74
N ALA A 173 21.21 -5.32 -14.39
CA ALA A 173 22.54 -4.73 -14.28
C ALA A 173 22.68 -3.43 -15.11
#